data_f79b97e5cc5a4a112bbf1e96470210c6
#
_entry.id   f79b97e5cc5a4a112bbf1e96470210c6
#
_cell.length_a   1.000
_cell.length_b   1.000
_cell.length_c   1.000
_cell.angle_alpha   90.00
_cell.angle_beta   90.00
_cell.angle_gamma   90.00
#
_symmetry.space_group_name_H-M   'P 1'
#
loop_
_entity.id
_entity.type
_entity.pdbx_description
1 polymer ?
#
loop_
_entity_poly.entity_id
_entity_poly.type
_entity_poly.pdbx_seq_one_letter_code
_entity_poly.pdbx_strand_id
1 'polypeptide(L)'
;MYLIEEQESLDHFLNDIKNEECIAVDTEFTRVNTYYPKLCLLQIATPSLIACIDCLSEINLNGLWEIIFDKKIEKVMHSCSQDIEIFFLNKGGIPENIFDTQIAAAFIGYSSQVGFKELLEQELSVKIEKSQTRSDWSKRPLAKEQLEYAFDDVEDLIELADSIKEKLISMNRNEWVFEECYDLIHMKMGLMDTSEIWKKTKGIRKLRKTQLHQAILVSKWREEKASKKDIPRKWLIDDHEIISISKNENLSKDTIKQMISSKRISENEITELHHFLRDTKEDFSELNERSKKKKIKDDDLKAVSIYLESKSAELGINKDILASKKDVIKFIAERKGKLSKGWRDRLMRDDLEKVLNESL
;
A
#
# COMPACT_ATOMS: atom_id res chain seq x y z
N MET A 1 21.28 -2.02 -21.27
CA MET A 1 20.38 -1.02 -20.65
C MET A 1 19.90 -0.06 -21.73
N TYR A 2 18.61 0.10 -21.93
CA TYR A 2 18.04 0.98 -22.95
C TYR A 2 16.66 1.49 -22.56
N LEU A 3 16.32 2.69 -23.03
CA LEU A 3 14.98 3.30 -22.90
C LEU A 3 14.15 2.88 -24.12
N ILE A 4 12.95 2.38 -23.86
CA ILE A 4 11.97 1.98 -24.88
C ILE A 4 10.90 3.06 -24.99
N GLU A 5 10.85 3.71 -26.17
CA GLU A 5 9.89 4.76 -26.51
C GLU A 5 9.10 4.43 -27.79
N GLU A 6 9.44 3.33 -28.47
CA GLU A 6 8.86 2.90 -29.74
C GLU A 6 8.27 1.50 -29.66
N GLN A 7 7.15 1.25 -30.37
CA GLN A 7 6.43 -0.01 -30.33
C GLN A 7 7.28 -1.20 -30.76
N GLU A 8 8.05 -1.08 -31.84
CA GLU A 8 8.88 -2.16 -32.36
C GLU A 8 9.91 -2.60 -31.33
N SER A 9 10.53 -1.65 -30.64
CA SER A 9 11.50 -1.92 -29.58
C SER A 9 10.84 -2.62 -28.37
N LEU A 10 9.61 -2.23 -28.02
CA LEU A 10 8.85 -2.90 -26.96
C LEU A 10 8.50 -4.33 -27.35
N ASP A 11 8.00 -4.55 -28.57
CA ASP A 11 7.61 -5.88 -29.06
C ASP A 11 8.81 -6.84 -29.10
N HIS A 12 9.99 -6.37 -29.52
CA HIS A 12 11.22 -7.13 -29.47
C HIS A 12 11.60 -7.50 -28.03
N PHE A 13 11.63 -6.51 -27.12
CA PHE A 13 11.97 -6.75 -25.73
C PHE A 13 11.01 -7.75 -25.07
N LEU A 14 9.70 -7.58 -25.25
CA LEU A 14 8.71 -8.51 -24.69
C LEU A 14 8.83 -9.93 -25.24
N ASN A 15 9.18 -10.06 -26.53
CA ASN A 15 9.45 -11.38 -27.12
C ASN A 15 10.67 -12.06 -26.49
N ASP A 16 11.70 -11.30 -26.16
CA ASP A 16 12.94 -11.82 -25.54
C ASP A 16 12.68 -12.31 -24.11
N ILE A 17 11.82 -11.60 -23.34
CA ILE A 17 11.60 -11.91 -21.93
C ILE A 17 10.36 -12.81 -21.65
N LYS A 18 9.54 -13.12 -22.64
CA LYS A 18 8.25 -13.86 -22.41
C LYS A 18 8.39 -15.27 -21.84
N ASN A 19 9.58 -15.87 -21.92
CA ASN A 19 9.85 -17.22 -21.41
C ASN A 19 10.68 -17.17 -20.12
N GLU A 20 10.97 -16.02 -19.56
CA GLU A 20 11.67 -15.90 -18.29
C GLU A 20 10.77 -16.42 -17.14
N GLU A 21 11.39 -17.08 -16.19
CA GLU A 21 10.70 -17.56 -14.98
C GLU A 21 10.57 -16.46 -13.92
N CYS A 22 11.47 -15.46 -13.98
CA CYS A 22 11.59 -14.37 -13.03
C CYS A 22 11.99 -13.07 -13.72
N ILE A 23 11.37 -11.97 -13.31
CA ILE A 23 11.71 -10.61 -13.72
C ILE A 23 11.76 -9.69 -12.50
N ALA A 24 12.71 -8.77 -12.47
CA ALA A 24 12.67 -7.63 -11.56
C ALA A 24 11.77 -6.54 -12.14
N VAL A 25 10.97 -5.88 -11.31
CA VAL A 25 10.03 -4.83 -11.75
C VAL A 25 10.04 -3.69 -10.75
N ASP A 26 10.08 -2.46 -11.26
CA ASP A 26 9.85 -1.24 -10.49
C ASP A 26 9.05 -0.22 -11.30
N THR A 27 8.45 0.78 -10.66
CA THR A 27 7.68 1.82 -11.36
C THR A 27 7.99 3.21 -10.85
N GLU A 28 8.06 4.17 -11.79
CA GLU A 28 8.11 5.57 -11.47
C GLU A 28 6.82 6.28 -11.91
N PHE A 29 6.25 7.05 -11.01
CA PHE A 29 4.97 7.71 -11.24
C PHE A 29 4.92 9.11 -10.62
N THR A 30 3.96 9.91 -11.05
CA THR A 30 3.68 11.22 -10.45
C THR A 30 2.27 11.28 -9.86
N ARG A 31 2.13 11.92 -8.69
CA ARG A 31 0.85 12.16 -8.00
C ARG A 31 0.89 13.53 -7.32
N VAL A 32 1.05 14.58 -8.09
CA VAL A 32 1.15 15.95 -7.56
C VAL A 32 -0.21 16.65 -7.59
N ASN A 33 -0.85 16.68 -8.75
CA ASN A 33 -2.07 17.43 -9.01
C ASN A 33 -3.27 16.54 -9.35
N THR A 34 -3.14 15.24 -9.21
CA THR A 34 -4.14 14.23 -9.60
C THR A 34 -4.62 13.43 -8.40
N TYR A 35 -5.80 12.84 -8.51
CA TYR A 35 -6.31 11.85 -7.58
C TYR A 35 -5.59 10.52 -7.75
N TYR A 36 -5.45 10.09 -9.01
CA TYR A 36 -4.76 8.87 -9.39
C TYR A 36 -3.28 9.12 -9.65
N PRO A 37 -2.39 8.22 -9.25
CA PRO A 37 -1.02 8.26 -9.71
C PRO A 37 -0.97 8.00 -11.22
N LYS A 38 -0.13 8.75 -11.93
CA LYS A 38 0.12 8.57 -13.35
C LYS A 38 1.43 7.82 -13.53
N LEU A 39 1.36 6.59 -14.05
CA LEU A 39 2.55 5.83 -14.41
C LEU A 39 3.34 6.60 -15.47
N CYS A 40 4.64 6.78 -15.24
CA CYS A 40 5.54 7.52 -16.12
C CYS A 40 6.62 6.63 -16.73
N LEU A 41 7.17 5.71 -15.93
CA LEU A 41 8.22 4.78 -16.37
C LEU A 41 7.97 3.43 -15.70
N LEU A 42 8.26 2.34 -16.39
CA LEU A 42 8.26 1.00 -15.86
C LEU A 42 9.59 0.34 -16.18
N GLN A 43 10.27 -0.15 -15.16
CA GLN A 43 11.55 -0.82 -15.27
C GLN A 43 11.34 -2.33 -15.24
N ILE A 44 12.03 -3.05 -16.12
CA ILE A 44 12.12 -4.51 -16.10
C ILE A 44 13.57 -4.92 -16.25
N ALA A 45 14.00 -5.84 -15.40
CA ALA A 45 15.26 -6.55 -15.58
C ALA A 45 15.04 -8.07 -15.57
N THR A 46 15.84 -8.75 -16.37
CA THR A 46 16.09 -10.19 -16.33
C THR A 46 17.59 -10.38 -16.04
N PRO A 47 18.08 -11.60 -15.84
CA PRO A 47 19.52 -11.81 -15.65
C PRO A 47 20.41 -11.31 -16.82
N SER A 48 19.83 -11.08 -18.00
CA SER A 48 20.58 -10.71 -19.20
C SER A 48 20.18 -9.37 -19.81
N LEU A 49 18.99 -8.87 -19.54
CA LEU A 49 18.42 -7.68 -20.18
C LEU A 49 17.84 -6.72 -19.14
N ILE A 50 18.06 -5.43 -19.36
CA ILE A 50 17.44 -4.38 -18.53
C ILE A 50 16.87 -3.30 -19.47
N ALA A 51 15.59 -2.96 -19.27
CA ALA A 51 14.93 -1.90 -20.00
C ALA A 51 14.08 -1.00 -19.08
N CYS A 52 14.05 0.28 -19.42
CA CYS A 52 13.06 1.24 -18.94
C CYS A 52 12.05 1.49 -20.05
N ILE A 53 10.76 1.31 -19.80
CA ILE A 53 9.69 1.51 -20.76
C ILE A 53 9.05 2.87 -20.47
N ASP A 54 9.09 3.79 -21.43
CA ASP A 54 8.42 5.09 -21.30
C ASP A 54 6.92 4.94 -21.48
N CYS A 55 6.20 4.89 -20.34
CA CYS A 55 4.75 4.75 -20.33
C CYS A 55 3.98 6.02 -20.76
N LEU A 56 4.70 7.13 -21.04
CA LEU A 56 4.12 8.37 -21.55
C LEU A 56 4.21 8.50 -23.08
N SER A 57 5.01 7.67 -23.73
CA SER A 57 5.11 7.62 -25.19
C SER A 57 3.87 6.96 -25.81
N GLU A 58 3.69 7.15 -27.12
CA GLU A 58 2.53 6.63 -27.89
C GLU A 58 2.73 5.14 -28.24
N ILE A 59 2.90 4.28 -27.22
CA ILE A 59 3.07 2.82 -27.39
C ILE A 59 1.92 2.06 -26.75
N ASN A 60 1.60 0.89 -27.30
CA ASN A 60 0.59 -0.01 -26.75
C ASN A 60 1.21 -0.93 -25.69
N LEU A 61 0.85 -0.71 -24.44
CA LEU A 61 1.37 -1.46 -23.30
C LEU A 61 0.66 -2.81 -23.05
N ASN A 62 -0.26 -3.27 -23.90
CA ASN A 62 -1.01 -4.51 -23.64
C ASN A 62 -0.11 -5.73 -23.48
N GLY A 63 0.88 -5.91 -24.38
CA GLY A 63 1.84 -7.01 -24.26
C GLY A 63 2.68 -6.94 -22.99
N LEU A 64 3.04 -5.73 -22.53
CA LEU A 64 3.72 -5.53 -21.25
C LEU A 64 2.86 -6.01 -20.08
N TRP A 65 1.59 -5.66 -20.08
CA TRP A 65 0.68 -6.13 -19.02
C TRP A 65 0.47 -7.65 -19.07
N GLU A 66 0.51 -8.28 -20.23
CA GLU A 66 0.45 -9.76 -20.32
C GLU A 66 1.63 -10.40 -19.59
N ILE A 67 2.84 -9.89 -19.72
CA ILE A 67 4.02 -10.36 -18.98
C ILE A 67 3.88 -10.11 -17.48
N ILE A 68 3.53 -8.88 -17.07
CA ILE A 68 3.38 -8.52 -15.65
C ILE A 68 2.29 -9.39 -14.96
N PHE A 69 1.22 -9.73 -15.66
CA PHE A 69 0.10 -10.51 -15.11
C PHE A 69 0.22 -12.02 -15.35
N ASP A 70 1.27 -12.49 -16.02
CA ASP A 70 1.52 -13.93 -16.12
C ASP A 70 1.90 -14.50 -14.75
N LYS A 71 1.09 -15.45 -14.27
CA LYS A 71 1.29 -16.13 -12.97
C LYS A 71 2.53 -17.02 -12.94
N LYS A 72 3.03 -17.44 -14.11
CA LYS A 72 4.20 -18.30 -14.20
C LYS A 72 5.49 -17.51 -13.96
N ILE A 73 5.48 -16.24 -14.29
CA ILE A 73 6.63 -15.35 -14.11
C ILE A 73 6.59 -14.80 -12.69
N GLU A 74 7.65 -14.99 -11.92
CA GLU A 74 7.81 -14.34 -10.63
C GLU A 74 8.21 -12.88 -10.84
N LYS A 75 7.51 -11.95 -10.17
CA LYS A 75 7.85 -10.53 -10.15
C LYS A 75 8.59 -10.21 -8.87
N VAL A 76 9.90 -10.00 -8.96
CA VAL A 76 10.71 -9.51 -7.85
C VAL A 76 10.60 -7.99 -7.79
N MET A 77 10.26 -7.49 -6.63
CA MET A 77 10.07 -6.05 -6.38
C MET A 77 10.64 -5.66 -5.02
N HIS A 78 10.87 -4.37 -4.80
CA HIS A 78 11.24 -3.85 -3.47
C HIS A 78 10.22 -2.84 -2.99
N SER A 79 9.53 -3.13 -1.86
CA SER A 79 8.51 -2.23 -1.29
C SER A 79 7.33 -1.94 -2.24
N CYS A 80 6.85 -2.96 -2.93
CA CYS A 80 5.91 -2.90 -4.06
C CYS A 80 4.51 -2.34 -3.75
N SER A 81 4.29 -1.90 -2.54
CA SER A 81 2.98 -1.47 -2.05
C SER A 81 2.33 -0.34 -2.87
N GLN A 82 3.11 0.56 -3.50
CA GLN A 82 2.60 1.63 -4.35
C GLN A 82 2.41 1.16 -5.79
N ASP A 83 3.29 0.30 -6.27
CA ASP A 83 3.26 -0.29 -7.63
C ASP A 83 2.02 -1.14 -7.84
N ILE A 84 1.58 -1.87 -6.82
CA ILE A 84 0.29 -2.59 -6.83
C ILE A 84 -0.88 -1.66 -7.13
N GLU A 85 -0.91 -0.43 -6.59
CA GLU A 85 -1.93 0.57 -6.92
C GLU A 85 -1.84 0.98 -8.40
N ILE A 86 -0.63 1.16 -8.92
CA ILE A 86 -0.38 1.49 -10.33
C ILE A 86 -0.90 0.37 -11.25
N PHE A 87 -0.57 -0.88 -10.96
CA PHE A 87 -1.03 -2.04 -11.74
C PHE A 87 -2.54 -2.14 -11.75
N PHE A 88 -3.18 -2.00 -10.59
CA PHE A 88 -4.63 -2.03 -10.49
C PHE A 88 -5.31 -0.94 -11.31
N LEU A 89 -4.79 0.29 -11.27
CA LEU A 89 -5.36 1.42 -12.00
C LEU A 89 -5.22 1.27 -13.52
N ASN A 90 -4.15 0.65 -13.99
CA ASN A 90 -3.89 0.50 -15.42
C ASN A 90 -4.57 -0.74 -16.04
N LYS A 91 -4.73 -1.83 -15.27
CA LYS A 91 -5.25 -3.11 -15.81
C LYS A 91 -6.53 -3.61 -15.11
N GLY A 92 -6.95 -2.98 -14.01
CA GLY A 92 -8.15 -3.40 -13.26
C GLY A 92 -7.94 -4.66 -12.42
N GLY A 93 -6.69 -5.08 -12.19
CA GLY A 93 -6.34 -6.24 -11.40
C GLY A 93 -4.99 -6.06 -10.70
N ILE A 94 -4.54 -7.08 -9.99
CA ILE A 94 -3.24 -7.13 -9.34
C ILE A 94 -2.51 -8.38 -9.81
N PRO A 95 -1.20 -8.27 -10.18
CA PRO A 95 -0.41 -9.41 -10.57
C PRO A 95 -0.27 -10.38 -9.40
N GLU A 96 -0.28 -11.66 -9.72
CA GLU A 96 0.07 -12.73 -8.78
C GLU A 96 1.56 -13.07 -8.86
N ASN A 97 2.06 -13.88 -7.92
CA ASN A 97 3.46 -14.33 -7.88
C ASN A 97 4.44 -13.16 -7.77
N ILE A 98 4.25 -12.35 -6.71
CA ILE A 98 5.15 -11.23 -6.35
C ILE A 98 6.02 -11.64 -5.17
N PHE A 99 7.32 -11.44 -5.29
CA PHE A 99 8.30 -11.53 -4.22
C PHE A 99 8.81 -10.13 -3.86
N ASP A 100 8.42 -9.63 -2.70
CA ASP A 100 8.86 -8.31 -2.21
C ASP A 100 10.09 -8.48 -1.31
N THR A 101 11.24 -7.99 -1.78
CA THR A 101 12.52 -8.11 -1.08
C THR A 101 12.57 -7.35 0.23
N GLN A 102 11.80 -6.26 0.41
CA GLN A 102 11.70 -5.55 1.71
C GLN A 102 10.95 -6.40 2.73
N ILE A 103 9.85 -7.04 2.34
CA ILE A 103 9.11 -7.97 3.20
C ILE A 103 10.02 -9.16 3.55
N ALA A 104 10.66 -9.75 2.55
CA ALA A 104 11.51 -10.92 2.70
C ALA A 104 12.70 -10.65 3.63
N ALA A 105 13.38 -9.52 3.47
CA ALA A 105 14.53 -9.10 4.29
C ALA A 105 14.16 -9.01 5.78
N ALA A 106 12.94 -8.60 6.10
CA ALA A 106 12.49 -8.53 7.48
C ALA A 106 12.47 -9.89 8.19
N PHE A 107 12.31 -10.99 7.44
CA PHE A 107 12.33 -12.36 7.96
C PHE A 107 13.72 -12.96 8.12
N ILE A 108 14.75 -12.29 7.61
CA ILE A 108 16.16 -12.66 7.82
C ILE A 108 16.89 -11.69 8.77
N GLY A 109 16.15 -10.81 9.45
CA GLY A 109 16.65 -9.98 10.55
C GLY A 109 16.79 -8.48 10.24
N TYR A 110 16.49 -8.03 9.05
CA TYR A 110 16.50 -6.60 8.70
C TYR A 110 15.30 -5.85 9.29
N SER A 111 15.38 -4.53 9.26
CA SER A 111 14.23 -3.66 9.55
C SER A 111 13.06 -3.96 8.61
N SER A 112 11.82 -3.90 9.11
CA SER A 112 10.62 -4.06 8.28
C SER A 112 10.44 -2.98 7.20
N GLN A 113 11.28 -1.95 7.21
CA GLN A 113 11.30 -0.85 6.24
C GLN A 113 12.75 -0.58 5.77
N VAL A 114 13.56 -1.61 5.66
CA VAL A 114 14.91 -1.48 5.11
C VAL A 114 14.84 -0.91 3.70
N GLY A 115 15.65 0.08 3.40
CA GLY A 115 15.73 0.67 2.06
C GLY A 115 16.51 -0.22 1.09
N PHE A 116 16.18 -0.14 -0.19
CA PHE A 116 16.80 -0.95 -1.24
C PHE A 116 18.34 -0.83 -1.23
N LYS A 117 18.87 0.38 -1.21
CA LYS A 117 20.31 0.65 -1.19
C LYS A 117 21.02 0.04 0.02
N GLU A 118 20.43 0.18 1.18
CA GLU A 118 20.97 -0.39 2.43
C GLU A 118 21.01 -1.90 2.33
N LEU A 119 19.96 -2.50 1.78
CA LEU A 119 19.85 -3.94 1.63
C LEU A 119 20.86 -4.49 0.61
N LEU A 120 21.03 -3.83 -0.53
CA LEU A 120 22.05 -4.17 -1.53
C LEU A 120 23.48 -4.09 -0.96
N GLU A 121 23.79 -3.02 -0.24
CA GLU A 121 25.12 -2.85 0.35
C GLU A 121 25.41 -3.97 1.37
N GLN A 122 24.43 -4.35 2.18
CA GLN A 122 24.62 -5.35 3.24
C GLN A 122 24.59 -6.79 2.69
N GLU A 123 23.79 -7.09 1.68
CA GLU A 123 23.63 -8.43 1.13
C GLU A 123 24.63 -8.74 0.02
N LEU A 124 24.87 -7.80 -0.89
CA LEU A 124 25.69 -8.01 -2.09
C LEU A 124 26.97 -7.17 -2.12
N SER A 125 27.18 -6.28 -1.13
CA SER A 125 28.30 -5.30 -1.15
C SER A 125 28.25 -4.32 -2.33
N VAL A 126 27.09 -4.13 -2.93
CA VAL A 126 26.85 -3.19 -4.04
C VAL A 126 26.46 -1.84 -3.47
N LYS A 127 27.10 -0.76 -3.95
CA LYS A 127 26.85 0.61 -3.52
C LYS A 127 26.21 1.43 -4.63
N ILE A 128 25.03 1.96 -4.35
CA ILE A 128 24.33 2.92 -5.21
C ILE A 128 24.45 4.33 -4.61
N GLU A 129 25.11 5.24 -5.33
CA GLU A 129 25.46 6.54 -4.75
C GLU A 129 24.35 7.60 -4.81
N LYS A 130 23.53 7.62 -5.87
CA LYS A 130 22.55 8.71 -6.13
C LYS A 130 21.11 8.29 -5.87
N SER A 131 20.24 9.27 -5.57
CA SER A 131 18.80 9.06 -5.41
C SER A 131 18.03 10.13 -6.19
N GLN A 132 17.04 9.69 -6.98
CA GLN A 132 16.13 10.54 -7.74
C GLN A 132 14.66 10.38 -7.31
N THR A 133 14.42 9.82 -6.14
CA THR A 133 13.08 9.50 -5.59
C THR A 133 12.07 10.66 -5.64
N ARG A 134 12.54 11.91 -5.64
CA ARG A 134 11.67 13.11 -5.68
C ARG A 134 11.71 13.84 -7.03
N SER A 135 12.21 13.19 -8.07
CA SER A 135 12.26 13.76 -9.42
C SER A 135 10.85 13.89 -10.03
N ASP A 136 10.71 14.81 -10.96
CA ASP A 136 9.50 14.92 -11.77
C ASP A 136 9.58 13.94 -12.94
N TRP A 137 9.04 12.76 -12.75
CA TRP A 137 9.04 11.68 -13.73
C TRP A 137 8.12 11.92 -14.94
N SER A 138 7.28 12.97 -14.90
CA SER A 138 6.43 13.32 -16.02
C SER A 138 7.12 14.18 -17.08
N LYS A 139 8.30 14.69 -16.80
CA LYS A 139 9.07 15.50 -17.77
C LYS A 139 9.75 14.64 -18.82
N ARG A 140 9.83 15.19 -20.05
CA ARG A 140 10.58 14.60 -21.16
C ARG A 140 11.45 15.67 -21.82
N PRO A 141 12.65 15.30 -22.32
CA PRO A 141 13.29 14.00 -22.13
C PRO A 141 13.68 13.75 -20.66
N LEU A 142 13.82 12.49 -20.29
CA LEU A 142 14.37 12.11 -18.97
C LEU A 142 15.84 12.55 -18.88
N ALA A 143 16.23 13.03 -17.72
CA ALA A 143 17.64 13.32 -17.46
C ALA A 143 18.44 12.01 -17.35
N LYS A 144 19.74 12.08 -17.67
CA LYS A 144 20.62 10.91 -17.59
C LYS A 144 20.63 10.30 -16.19
N GLU A 145 20.67 11.14 -15.17
CA GLU A 145 20.65 10.74 -13.76
C GLU A 145 19.34 10.05 -13.33
N GLN A 146 18.21 10.39 -13.98
CA GLN A 146 16.95 9.70 -13.76
C GLN A 146 16.98 8.30 -14.37
N LEU A 147 17.51 8.16 -15.58
CA LEU A 147 17.64 6.85 -16.23
C LEU A 147 18.63 5.96 -15.48
N GLU A 148 19.79 6.47 -15.06
CA GLU A 148 20.75 5.74 -14.23
C GLU A 148 20.07 5.22 -12.96
N TYR A 149 19.34 6.08 -12.25
CA TYR A 149 18.59 5.71 -11.05
C TYR A 149 17.55 4.61 -11.33
N ALA A 150 16.77 4.75 -12.40
CA ALA A 150 15.74 3.79 -12.76
C ALA A 150 16.31 2.41 -13.16
N PHE A 151 17.50 2.36 -13.74
CA PHE A 151 18.21 1.10 -14.01
C PHE A 151 18.74 0.49 -12.71
N ASP A 152 19.35 1.30 -11.84
CA ASP A 152 19.89 0.85 -10.55
C ASP A 152 18.82 0.19 -9.67
N ASP A 153 17.55 0.62 -9.74
CA ASP A 153 16.47 0.08 -8.92
C ASP A 153 16.05 -1.36 -9.29
N VAL A 154 16.48 -1.87 -10.46
CA VAL A 154 16.16 -3.23 -10.92
C VAL A 154 17.37 -4.10 -11.28
N GLU A 155 18.55 -3.52 -11.51
CA GLU A 155 19.73 -4.22 -12.05
C GLU A 155 20.12 -5.41 -11.17
N ASP A 156 20.29 -5.20 -9.88
CA ASP A 156 20.74 -6.24 -8.94
C ASP A 156 19.58 -6.88 -8.15
N LEU A 157 18.34 -6.56 -8.50
CA LEU A 157 17.17 -6.93 -7.68
C LEU A 157 16.90 -8.44 -7.70
N ILE A 158 17.17 -9.13 -8.81
CA ILE A 158 17.03 -10.60 -8.91
C ILE A 158 18.12 -11.27 -8.06
N GLU A 159 19.39 -10.85 -8.19
CA GLU A 159 20.48 -11.41 -7.40
C GLU A 159 20.25 -11.20 -5.89
N LEU A 160 19.77 -10.01 -5.52
CA LEU A 160 19.36 -9.73 -4.14
C LEU A 160 18.25 -10.68 -3.66
N ALA A 161 17.24 -10.90 -4.48
CA ALA A 161 16.15 -11.80 -4.13
C ALA A 161 16.64 -13.24 -3.95
N ASP A 162 17.55 -13.70 -4.79
CA ASP A 162 18.10 -15.05 -4.71
C ASP A 162 18.94 -15.24 -3.43
N SER A 163 19.80 -14.27 -3.08
CA SER A 163 20.53 -14.26 -1.81
C SER A 163 19.57 -14.35 -0.60
N ILE A 164 18.50 -13.56 -0.61
CA ILE A 164 17.51 -13.57 0.48
C ILE A 164 16.76 -14.90 0.51
N LYS A 165 16.35 -15.45 -0.65
CA LYS A 165 15.65 -16.75 -0.74
C LYS A 165 16.49 -17.89 -0.18
N GLU A 166 17.78 -17.94 -0.47
CA GLU A 166 18.70 -18.95 0.10
C GLU A 166 18.70 -18.91 1.63
N LYS A 167 18.77 -17.73 2.23
CA LYS A 167 18.70 -17.55 3.69
C LYS A 167 17.34 -17.96 4.26
N LEU A 168 16.25 -17.59 3.60
CA LEU A 168 14.89 -17.97 4.00
C LEU A 168 14.69 -19.49 3.95
N ILE A 169 15.23 -20.17 2.93
CA ILE A 169 15.22 -21.63 2.83
C ILE A 169 15.95 -22.27 4.01
N SER A 170 17.15 -21.80 4.31
CA SER A 170 17.97 -22.31 5.44
C SER A 170 17.26 -22.12 6.79
N MET A 171 16.40 -21.11 6.92
CA MET A 171 15.63 -20.79 8.13
C MET A 171 14.22 -21.40 8.13
N ASN A 172 13.78 -22.09 7.04
CA ASN A 172 12.42 -22.59 6.84
C ASN A 172 11.35 -21.49 6.93
N ARG A 173 11.59 -20.31 6.31
CA ARG A 173 10.71 -19.12 6.38
C ARG A 173 10.09 -18.70 5.05
N ASN A 174 10.30 -19.44 3.97
CA ASN A 174 9.77 -19.08 2.63
C ASN A 174 8.26 -18.93 2.62
N GLU A 175 7.54 -19.88 3.26
CA GLU A 175 6.08 -19.83 3.33
C GLU A 175 5.60 -18.57 4.05
N TRP A 176 6.34 -18.10 5.07
CA TRP A 176 5.97 -16.88 5.81
C TRP A 176 6.02 -15.64 4.91
N VAL A 177 7.07 -15.54 4.09
CA VAL A 177 7.22 -14.44 3.13
C VAL A 177 6.13 -14.50 2.06
N PHE A 178 5.87 -15.69 1.51
CA PHE A 178 4.80 -15.87 0.54
C PHE A 178 3.44 -15.41 1.09
N GLU A 179 3.10 -15.82 2.31
CA GLU A 179 1.85 -15.39 2.97
C GLU A 179 1.81 -13.88 3.20
N GLU A 180 2.93 -13.24 3.59
CA GLU A 180 2.95 -11.78 3.81
C GLU A 180 2.82 -11.00 2.49
N CYS A 181 3.48 -11.43 1.42
CA CYS A 181 3.32 -10.82 0.10
C CYS A 181 1.88 -10.98 -0.39
N TYR A 182 1.29 -12.17 -0.24
CA TYR A 182 -0.10 -12.43 -0.57
C TYR A 182 -1.06 -11.54 0.24
N ASP A 183 -0.86 -11.44 1.55
CA ASP A 183 -1.68 -10.59 2.43
C ASP A 183 -1.54 -9.10 2.09
N LEU A 184 -0.33 -8.62 1.73
CA LEU A 184 -0.13 -7.24 1.26
C LEU A 184 -1.00 -6.95 0.04
N ILE A 185 -0.97 -7.83 -0.96
CA ILE A 185 -1.75 -7.72 -2.19
C ILE A 185 -3.25 -7.63 -1.87
N HIS A 186 -3.77 -8.58 -1.09
CA HIS A 186 -5.20 -8.65 -0.75
C HIS A 186 -5.65 -7.50 0.15
N MET A 187 -4.79 -7.06 1.07
CA MET A 187 -5.07 -5.87 1.89
C MET A 187 -5.16 -4.62 1.01
N LYS A 188 -4.32 -4.49 -0.02
CA LYS A 188 -4.36 -3.36 -0.94
C LYS A 188 -5.63 -3.36 -1.80
N MET A 189 -6.08 -4.51 -2.27
CA MET A 189 -7.39 -4.64 -2.94
C MET A 189 -8.53 -4.10 -2.05
N GLY A 190 -8.55 -4.47 -0.78
CA GLY A 190 -9.53 -3.94 0.18
C GLY A 190 -9.41 -2.45 0.46
N LEU A 191 -8.21 -1.86 0.34
CA LEU A 191 -8.00 -0.40 0.52
C LEU A 191 -8.41 0.43 -0.71
N MET A 192 -8.58 -0.20 -1.87
CA MET A 192 -9.16 0.42 -3.06
C MET A 192 -10.69 0.49 -2.99
N ASP A 193 -11.30 -0.25 -2.08
CA ASP A 193 -12.69 -0.05 -1.70
C ASP A 193 -12.84 1.31 -1.00
N THR A 194 -13.54 2.22 -1.66
CA THR A 194 -13.79 3.57 -1.16
C THR A 194 -14.78 3.61 0.01
N SER A 195 -15.44 2.49 0.34
CA SER A 195 -16.44 2.42 1.43
C SER A 195 -15.89 2.87 2.79
N GLU A 196 -14.61 2.60 3.07
CA GLU A 196 -13.93 2.94 4.32
C GLU A 196 -12.98 4.15 4.24
N ILE A 197 -12.93 4.84 3.09
CA ILE A 197 -12.01 5.97 2.86
C ILE A 197 -12.17 7.11 3.89
N TRP A 198 -13.37 7.27 4.43
CA TRP A 198 -13.67 8.23 5.49
C TRP A 198 -12.77 8.05 6.73
N LYS A 199 -12.27 6.84 7.01
CA LYS A 199 -11.35 6.56 8.12
C LYS A 199 -10.02 7.31 8.01
N LYS A 200 -9.65 7.76 6.81
CA LYS A 200 -8.45 8.55 6.54
C LYS A 200 -8.64 10.06 6.83
N THR A 201 -9.88 10.53 7.05
CA THR A 201 -10.17 11.94 7.38
C THR A 201 -9.66 12.28 8.77
N LYS A 202 -8.73 13.26 8.86
CA LYS A 202 -8.16 13.68 10.15
C LYS A 202 -9.26 14.22 11.08
N GLY A 203 -9.22 13.79 12.34
CA GLY A 203 -10.15 14.28 13.38
C GLY A 203 -11.50 13.56 13.45
N ILE A 204 -11.84 12.74 12.45
CA ILE A 204 -13.15 12.05 12.38
C ILE A 204 -13.44 11.17 13.59
N ARG A 205 -12.42 10.58 14.20
CA ARG A 205 -12.55 9.70 15.37
C ARG A 205 -13.00 10.41 16.65
N LYS A 206 -12.95 11.75 16.69
CA LYS A 206 -13.35 12.58 17.84
C LYS A 206 -14.80 13.03 17.75
N LEU A 207 -15.50 12.73 16.66
CA LEU A 207 -16.87 13.14 16.43
C LEU A 207 -17.88 12.29 17.23
N ARG A 208 -19.00 12.92 17.66
CA ARG A 208 -20.15 12.23 18.23
C ARG A 208 -20.86 11.43 17.13
N LYS A 209 -21.73 10.49 17.52
CA LYS A 209 -22.40 9.55 16.61
C LYS A 209 -23.06 10.23 15.40
N THR A 210 -23.92 11.23 15.64
CA THR A 210 -24.62 11.97 14.56
C THR A 210 -23.65 12.74 13.67
N GLN A 211 -22.64 13.38 14.27
CA GLN A 211 -21.58 14.08 13.56
C GLN A 211 -20.70 13.13 12.75
N LEU A 212 -20.41 11.94 13.29
CA LEU A 212 -19.64 10.91 12.57
C LEU A 212 -20.37 10.45 11.31
N HIS A 213 -21.68 10.21 11.40
CA HIS A 213 -22.51 9.86 10.25
C HIS A 213 -22.37 10.91 9.13
N GLN A 214 -22.55 12.17 9.49
CA GLN A 214 -22.45 13.28 8.54
C GLN A 214 -21.05 13.40 7.93
N ALA A 215 -19.99 13.22 8.76
CA ALA A 215 -18.62 13.23 8.28
C ALA A 215 -18.32 12.08 7.29
N ILE A 216 -18.91 10.92 7.49
CA ILE A 216 -18.80 9.78 6.57
C ILE A 216 -19.42 10.14 5.24
N LEU A 217 -20.63 10.70 5.22
CA LEU A 217 -21.30 11.11 3.97
C LEU A 217 -20.51 12.16 3.22
N VAL A 218 -20.04 13.22 3.90
CA VAL A 218 -19.22 14.26 3.26
C VAL A 218 -17.91 13.67 2.72
N SER A 219 -17.29 12.76 3.46
CA SER A 219 -16.05 12.10 3.02
C SER A 219 -16.26 11.22 1.79
N LYS A 220 -17.36 10.45 1.74
CA LYS A 220 -17.73 9.62 0.56
C LYS A 220 -18.00 10.50 -0.67
N TRP A 221 -18.80 11.55 -0.50
CA TRP A 221 -19.08 12.50 -1.59
C TRP A 221 -17.80 13.17 -2.10
N ARG A 222 -16.94 13.65 -1.18
CA ARG A 222 -15.64 14.23 -1.55
C ARG A 222 -14.79 13.27 -2.36
N GLU A 223 -14.72 12.01 -1.95
CA GLU A 223 -13.92 10.99 -2.61
C GLU A 223 -14.44 10.73 -4.03
N GLU A 224 -15.75 10.57 -4.18
CA GLU A 224 -16.38 10.39 -5.49
C GLU A 224 -16.12 11.57 -6.44
N LYS A 225 -16.25 12.80 -5.94
CA LYS A 225 -15.99 13.99 -6.76
C LYS A 225 -14.52 14.16 -7.10
N ALA A 226 -13.62 13.90 -6.14
CA ALA A 226 -12.18 14.01 -6.35
C ALA A 226 -11.70 13.01 -7.39
N SER A 227 -12.16 11.76 -7.33
CA SER A 227 -11.83 10.71 -8.30
C SER A 227 -12.38 11.02 -9.70
N LYS A 228 -13.63 11.50 -9.81
CA LYS A 228 -14.21 11.88 -11.09
C LYS A 228 -13.53 13.08 -11.76
N LYS A 229 -13.02 14.03 -10.96
CA LYS A 229 -12.29 15.22 -11.45
C LYS A 229 -10.79 14.95 -11.60
N ASP A 230 -10.33 13.81 -11.17
CA ASP A 230 -8.90 13.46 -11.07
C ASP A 230 -8.06 14.55 -10.38
N ILE A 231 -8.50 15.03 -9.22
CA ILE A 231 -7.79 16.03 -8.41
C ILE A 231 -7.62 15.58 -6.96
N PRO A 232 -6.58 16.06 -6.25
CA PRO A 232 -6.38 15.72 -4.85
C PRO A 232 -7.62 16.03 -4.01
N ARG A 233 -8.09 15.07 -3.20
CA ARG A 233 -9.32 15.18 -2.40
C ARG A 233 -9.40 16.43 -1.53
N LYS A 234 -8.26 16.86 -0.96
CA LYS A 234 -8.17 18.06 -0.13
C LYS A 234 -8.30 19.36 -0.92
N TRP A 235 -8.15 19.32 -2.24
CA TRP A 235 -8.40 20.47 -3.08
C TRP A 235 -9.88 20.74 -3.30
N LEU A 236 -10.75 19.76 -3.02
CA LEU A 236 -12.20 19.97 -2.99
C LEU A 236 -12.67 20.41 -1.60
N ILE A 237 -12.47 19.57 -0.58
CA ILE A 237 -12.88 19.83 0.80
C ILE A 237 -11.74 19.33 1.70
N ASP A 238 -11.17 20.21 2.52
CA ASP A 238 -10.14 19.79 3.48
C ASP A 238 -10.75 18.99 4.64
N ASP A 239 -9.91 18.24 5.36
CA ASP A 239 -10.37 17.41 6.48
C ASP A 239 -11.01 18.26 7.60
N HIS A 240 -10.50 19.46 7.85
CA HIS A 240 -11.07 20.35 8.88
C HIS A 240 -12.44 20.91 8.47
N GLU A 241 -12.65 21.16 7.17
CA GLU A 241 -13.95 21.60 6.63
C GLU A 241 -15.01 20.49 6.78
N ILE A 242 -14.63 19.22 6.49
CA ILE A 242 -15.51 18.06 6.75
C ILE A 242 -15.93 18.03 8.22
N ILE A 243 -14.98 18.18 9.15
CA ILE A 243 -15.28 18.19 10.57
C ILE A 243 -16.20 19.34 10.95
N SER A 244 -16.00 20.53 10.37
CA SER A 244 -16.82 21.71 10.63
C SER A 244 -18.24 21.55 10.11
N ILE A 245 -18.41 21.08 8.86
CA ILE A 245 -19.71 20.75 8.28
C ILE A 245 -20.44 19.71 9.15
N SER A 246 -19.73 18.68 9.60
CA SER A 246 -20.31 17.59 10.38
C SER A 246 -20.77 17.97 11.80
N LYS A 247 -20.26 19.04 12.34
CA LYS A 247 -20.66 19.59 13.65
C LYS A 247 -21.84 20.55 13.59
N ASN A 248 -22.21 20.99 12.40
CA ASN A 248 -23.29 21.95 12.22
C ASN A 248 -24.63 21.23 12.14
N GLU A 249 -25.56 21.57 13.01
CA GLU A 249 -26.90 20.97 13.07
C GLU A 249 -27.86 21.59 12.04
N ASN A 250 -27.58 22.82 11.58
CA ASN A 250 -28.42 23.55 10.63
C ASN A 250 -27.69 23.76 9.29
N LEU A 251 -27.56 22.69 8.51
CA LEU A 251 -26.92 22.73 7.19
C LEU A 251 -27.88 23.23 6.11
N SER A 252 -27.78 24.52 5.80
CA SER A 252 -28.31 25.07 4.56
C SER A 252 -27.23 25.05 3.47
N LYS A 253 -27.66 25.19 2.20
CA LYS A 253 -26.74 25.36 1.07
C LYS A 253 -25.75 26.50 1.31
N ASP A 254 -26.22 27.64 1.80
CA ASP A 254 -25.38 28.82 2.03
C ASP A 254 -24.39 28.57 3.17
N THR A 255 -24.78 27.85 4.21
CA THR A 255 -23.91 27.45 5.31
C THR A 255 -22.78 26.54 4.81
N ILE A 256 -23.09 25.54 3.99
CA ILE A 256 -22.10 24.63 3.39
C ILE A 256 -21.13 25.43 2.53
N LYS A 257 -21.62 26.34 1.69
CA LYS A 257 -20.82 27.21 0.83
C LYS A 257 -19.83 28.06 1.61
N GLN A 258 -20.26 28.65 2.74
CA GLN A 258 -19.40 29.46 3.61
C GLN A 258 -18.30 28.63 4.31
N MET A 259 -18.54 27.34 4.54
CA MET A 259 -17.61 26.44 5.22
C MET A 259 -16.55 25.85 4.29
N ILE A 260 -16.75 25.89 2.97
CA ILE A 260 -15.84 25.35 1.98
C ILE A 260 -15.03 26.48 1.36
N SER A 261 -13.71 26.45 1.52
CA SER A 261 -12.80 27.48 0.99
C SER A 261 -12.43 27.25 -0.47
N SER A 262 -12.61 26.04 -0.99
CA SER A 262 -12.19 25.65 -2.32
C SER A 262 -13.00 26.33 -3.43
N LYS A 263 -12.29 26.97 -4.37
CA LYS A 263 -12.87 27.51 -5.61
C LYS A 263 -13.11 26.43 -6.68
N ARG A 264 -12.78 25.17 -6.42
CA ARG A 264 -12.90 24.05 -7.36
C ARG A 264 -14.23 23.34 -7.26
N ILE A 265 -15.10 23.75 -6.36
CA ILE A 265 -16.47 23.27 -6.19
C ILE A 265 -17.43 24.31 -6.77
N SER A 266 -18.28 23.88 -7.69
CA SER A 266 -19.31 24.72 -8.29
C SER A 266 -20.55 24.85 -7.38
N GLU A 267 -21.37 25.86 -7.64
CA GLU A 267 -22.66 26.06 -6.96
C GLU A 267 -23.59 24.82 -7.09
N ASN A 268 -23.57 24.15 -8.25
CA ASN A 268 -24.35 22.95 -8.48
C ASN A 268 -23.88 21.79 -7.60
N GLU A 269 -22.56 21.64 -7.41
CA GLU A 269 -21.97 20.61 -6.57
C GLU A 269 -22.23 20.85 -5.07
N ILE A 270 -22.29 22.13 -4.65
CA ILE A 270 -22.72 22.46 -3.29
C ILE A 270 -24.19 22.11 -3.08
N THR A 271 -25.02 22.36 -4.07
CA THR A 271 -26.45 22.00 -4.04
C THR A 271 -26.61 20.46 -4.01
N GLU A 272 -25.83 19.76 -4.80
CA GLU A 272 -25.80 18.29 -4.80
C GLU A 272 -25.35 17.73 -3.45
N LEU A 273 -24.28 18.27 -2.85
CA LEU A 273 -23.82 17.87 -1.52
C LEU A 273 -24.92 18.11 -0.46
N HIS A 274 -25.58 19.26 -0.50
CA HIS A 274 -26.68 19.56 0.43
C HIS A 274 -27.82 18.54 0.31
N HIS A 275 -28.26 18.21 -0.92
CA HIS A 275 -29.29 17.20 -1.16
C HIS A 275 -28.83 15.81 -0.73
N PHE A 276 -27.58 15.42 -1.05
CA PHE A 276 -27.00 14.16 -0.64
C PHE A 276 -27.01 13.98 0.89
N LEU A 277 -26.63 15.01 1.64
CA LEU A 277 -26.63 14.99 3.10
C LEU A 277 -28.03 14.91 3.71
N ARG A 278 -29.03 15.54 3.06
CA ARG A 278 -30.42 15.55 3.53
C ARG A 278 -31.15 14.23 3.22
N ASP A 279 -30.93 13.68 2.02
CA ASP A 279 -31.76 12.62 1.46
C ASP A 279 -31.18 11.22 1.72
N THR A 280 -29.87 11.12 2.06
CA THR A 280 -29.22 9.84 2.34
C THR A 280 -29.55 9.36 3.75
N LYS A 281 -30.30 8.25 3.83
CA LYS A 281 -30.64 7.52 5.07
C LYS A 281 -29.83 6.21 5.15
N GLU A 282 -28.51 6.26 4.99
CA GLU A 282 -27.70 5.06 5.21
C GLU A 282 -27.77 4.66 6.70
N ASP A 283 -28.02 3.37 6.95
CA ASP A 283 -27.98 2.82 8.31
C ASP A 283 -26.51 2.52 8.68
N PHE A 284 -25.98 3.29 9.61
CA PHE A 284 -24.65 3.07 10.19
C PHE A 284 -24.75 2.39 11.57
N SER A 285 -25.79 1.55 11.78
CA SER A 285 -25.96 0.80 13.02
C SER A 285 -24.75 -0.06 13.37
N GLU A 286 -24.05 -0.60 12.37
CA GLU A 286 -22.78 -1.34 12.53
C GLU A 286 -21.65 -0.48 13.14
N LEU A 287 -21.68 0.83 12.96
CA LEU A 287 -20.74 1.73 13.64
C LEU A 287 -21.00 1.83 15.16
N ASN A 288 -22.14 1.31 15.64
CA ASN A 288 -22.50 1.28 17.05
C ASN A 288 -21.71 0.25 17.85
N GLU A 289 -21.18 -0.78 17.25
CA GLU A 289 -20.38 -1.80 17.95
C GLU A 289 -19.02 -1.26 18.48
N ARG A 290 -18.64 -0.03 18.10
CA ARG A 290 -17.48 0.66 18.72
C ARG A 290 -17.61 0.90 20.23
N SER A 291 -18.83 0.80 20.80
CA SER A 291 -19.10 1.18 22.19
C SER A 291 -18.84 0.08 23.22
N LYS A 292 -18.61 -1.15 22.83
CA LYS A 292 -18.23 -2.23 23.74
C LYS A 292 -16.83 -2.78 23.42
N LYS A 293 -15.81 -1.91 23.38
CA LYS A 293 -14.44 -2.43 23.54
C LYS A 293 -14.42 -3.16 24.89
N LYS A 294 -14.27 -4.49 24.86
CA LYS A 294 -13.91 -5.23 26.06
C LYS A 294 -12.75 -4.48 26.71
N LYS A 295 -12.91 -4.13 27.98
CA LYS A 295 -11.85 -3.48 28.73
C LYS A 295 -10.70 -4.49 28.79
N ILE A 296 -9.64 -4.24 28.02
CA ILE A 296 -8.46 -5.11 28.01
C ILE A 296 -7.72 -4.80 29.31
N LYS A 297 -7.34 -5.82 30.03
CA LYS A 297 -6.48 -5.67 31.22
C LYS A 297 -5.08 -5.25 30.76
N ASP A 298 -4.49 -4.32 31.48
CA ASP A 298 -3.11 -3.88 31.17
C ASP A 298 -2.09 -5.02 31.35
N ASP A 299 -2.39 -5.97 32.24
CA ASP A 299 -1.55 -7.13 32.49
C ASP A 299 -1.55 -8.10 31.30
N ASP A 300 -2.70 -8.34 30.65
CA ASP A 300 -2.77 -9.13 29.41
C ASP A 300 -1.94 -8.49 28.27
N LEU A 301 -2.01 -7.17 28.16
CA LEU A 301 -1.21 -6.43 27.18
C LEU A 301 0.29 -6.57 27.41
N LYS A 302 0.71 -6.47 28.69
CA LYS A 302 2.11 -6.63 29.09
C LYS A 302 2.58 -8.06 28.85
N ALA A 303 1.81 -9.06 29.29
CA ALA A 303 2.16 -10.46 29.17
C ALA A 303 2.37 -10.87 27.70
N VAL A 304 1.40 -10.53 26.81
CA VAL A 304 1.54 -10.78 25.37
C VAL A 304 2.71 -10.01 24.76
N SER A 305 2.95 -8.74 25.21
CA SER A 305 4.07 -7.95 24.70
C SER A 305 5.43 -8.57 25.06
N ILE A 306 5.58 -9.05 26.29
CA ILE A 306 6.81 -9.73 26.77
C ILE A 306 7.01 -11.03 25.98
N TYR A 307 5.97 -11.83 25.79
CA TYR A 307 6.04 -13.04 24.98
C TYR A 307 6.52 -12.74 23.55
N LEU A 308 5.93 -11.72 22.88
CA LEU A 308 6.32 -11.34 21.53
C LEU A 308 7.75 -10.79 21.46
N GLU A 309 8.24 -10.12 22.50
CA GLU A 309 9.63 -9.69 22.59
C GLU A 309 10.58 -10.88 22.69
N SER A 310 10.27 -11.84 23.55
CA SER A 310 11.05 -13.08 23.66
C SER A 310 11.04 -13.88 22.36
N LYS A 311 9.87 -14.01 21.72
CA LYS A 311 9.72 -14.76 20.46
C LYS A 311 10.44 -14.08 19.30
N SER A 312 10.42 -12.76 19.24
CA SER A 312 11.15 -12.00 18.21
C SER A 312 12.69 -12.16 18.38
N ALA A 313 13.18 -12.18 19.60
CA ALA A 313 14.59 -12.44 19.89
C ALA A 313 15.00 -13.88 19.52
N GLU A 314 14.17 -14.88 19.86
CA GLU A 314 14.37 -16.29 19.48
C GLU A 314 14.47 -16.45 17.96
N LEU A 315 13.60 -15.76 17.23
CA LEU A 315 13.54 -15.82 15.77
C LEU A 315 14.59 -14.92 15.07
N GLY A 316 15.23 -14.01 15.80
CA GLY A 316 16.14 -13.02 15.20
C GLY A 316 15.44 -12.07 14.22
N ILE A 317 14.17 -11.71 14.46
CA ILE A 317 13.39 -10.77 13.62
C ILE A 317 12.84 -9.63 14.48
N ASN A 318 12.47 -8.52 13.83
CA ASN A 318 11.88 -7.40 14.55
C ASN A 318 10.48 -7.77 15.09
N LYS A 319 10.15 -7.36 16.32
CA LYS A 319 8.85 -7.59 16.96
C LYS A 319 7.67 -7.11 16.11
N ASP A 320 7.83 -6.00 15.37
CA ASP A 320 6.77 -5.43 14.55
C ASP A 320 6.36 -6.36 13.39
N ILE A 321 7.25 -7.29 13.00
CA ILE A 321 6.93 -8.35 12.04
C ILE A 321 5.87 -9.30 12.65
N LEU A 322 6.03 -9.66 13.93
CA LEU A 322 5.07 -10.51 14.61
C LEU A 322 3.72 -9.82 14.76
N ALA A 323 3.69 -8.66 15.42
CA ALA A 323 2.45 -7.90 15.60
C ALA A 323 2.71 -6.46 16.04
N SER A 324 1.90 -5.54 15.53
CA SER A 324 1.79 -4.18 16.08
C SER A 324 0.99 -4.18 17.38
N LYS A 325 1.11 -3.11 18.18
CA LYS A 325 0.26 -2.90 19.36
C LYS A 325 -1.23 -3.02 19.07
N LYS A 326 -1.67 -2.58 17.87
CA LYS A 326 -3.07 -2.66 17.44
C LYS A 326 -3.49 -4.11 17.21
N ASP A 327 -2.61 -4.95 16.66
CA ASP A 327 -2.86 -6.37 16.43
C ASP A 327 -2.97 -7.12 17.75
N VAL A 328 -2.09 -6.82 18.70
CA VAL A 328 -2.15 -7.38 20.07
C VAL A 328 -3.49 -7.03 20.73
N ILE A 329 -3.89 -5.75 20.71
CA ILE A 329 -5.17 -5.30 21.26
C ILE A 329 -6.34 -6.06 20.62
N LYS A 330 -6.34 -6.22 19.29
CA LYS A 330 -7.39 -6.93 18.56
C LYS A 330 -7.42 -8.42 18.92
N PHE A 331 -6.27 -9.05 19.03
CA PHE A 331 -6.16 -10.46 19.40
C PHE A 331 -6.68 -10.72 20.83
N ILE A 332 -6.28 -9.91 21.82
CA ILE A 332 -6.75 -10.05 23.18
C ILE A 332 -8.28 -9.86 23.30
N ALA A 333 -8.82 -8.82 22.60
CA ALA A 333 -10.24 -8.49 22.65
C ALA A 333 -11.15 -9.53 21.97
N GLU A 334 -10.72 -10.03 20.80
CA GLU A 334 -11.59 -10.73 19.85
C GLU A 334 -11.06 -12.11 19.44
N ARG A 335 -9.84 -12.50 19.81
CA ARG A 335 -9.13 -13.68 19.26
C ARG A 335 -9.09 -13.69 17.72
N LYS A 336 -8.99 -12.50 17.12
CA LYS A 336 -8.99 -12.27 15.68
C LYS A 336 -7.84 -11.35 15.27
N GLY A 337 -7.55 -11.30 13.98
CA GLY A 337 -6.57 -10.40 13.41
C GLY A 337 -5.28 -11.09 12.98
N LYS A 338 -4.19 -10.34 12.89
CA LYS A 338 -2.91 -10.80 12.36
C LYS A 338 -2.34 -12.01 13.12
N LEU A 339 -2.44 -12.00 14.46
CA LEU A 339 -1.93 -13.07 15.33
C LEU A 339 -2.75 -14.38 15.28
N SER A 340 -3.96 -14.37 14.74
CA SER A 340 -4.83 -15.54 14.63
C SER A 340 -4.96 -16.05 13.19
N LYS A 341 -3.96 -15.81 12.34
CA LYS A 341 -3.97 -16.20 10.92
C LYS A 341 -2.58 -16.62 10.46
N GLY A 342 -2.59 -17.46 9.43
CA GLY A 342 -1.42 -17.84 8.67
C GLY A 342 -0.29 -18.42 9.54
N TRP A 343 0.94 -18.11 9.17
CA TRP A 343 2.14 -18.60 9.83
C TRP A 343 2.23 -18.19 11.31
N ARG A 344 1.71 -17.01 11.68
CA ARG A 344 1.73 -16.53 13.07
C ARG A 344 0.88 -17.39 13.98
N ASP A 345 -0.28 -17.74 13.51
CA ASP A 345 -1.21 -18.60 14.23
C ASP A 345 -0.63 -20.01 14.40
N ARG A 346 -0.08 -20.57 13.33
CA ARG A 346 0.61 -21.88 13.39
C ARG A 346 1.79 -21.89 14.35
N LEU A 347 2.51 -20.77 14.46
CA LEU A 347 3.71 -20.67 15.26
C LEU A 347 3.44 -20.38 16.74
N MET A 348 2.41 -19.58 17.07
CA MET A 348 2.29 -18.92 18.37
C MET A 348 0.94 -19.12 19.07
N ARG A 349 -0.05 -19.77 18.44
CA ARG A 349 -1.41 -19.91 19.01
C ARG A 349 -1.41 -20.45 20.43
N ASP A 350 -0.82 -21.62 20.63
CA ASP A 350 -0.88 -22.34 21.90
C ASP A 350 -0.15 -21.56 23.02
N ASP A 351 0.96 -20.93 22.69
CA ASP A 351 1.70 -20.12 23.64
C ASP A 351 0.96 -18.84 24.02
N LEU A 352 0.35 -18.16 23.05
CA LEU A 352 -0.46 -16.96 23.29
C LEU A 352 -1.68 -17.25 24.17
N GLU A 353 -2.35 -18.40 23.96
CA GLU A 353 -3.46 -18.82 24.81
C GLU A 353 -2.99 -19.16 26.24
N LYS A 354 -1.83 -19.82 26.42
CA LYS A 354 -1.23 -20.06 27.76
C LYS A 354 -0.93 -18.74 28.47
N VAL A 355 -0.23 -17.82 27.81
CA VAL A 355 0.12 -16.50 28.36
C VAL A 355 -1.12 -15.76 28.84
N LEU A 356 -2.24 -15.82 28.11
CA LEU A 356 -3.46 -15.15 28.49
C LEU A 356 -4.23 -15.87 29.59
N ASN A 357 -4.12 -17.20 29.70
CA ASN A 357 -4.75 -17.99 30.78
C ASN A 357 -3.98 -17.87 32.10
N GLU A 358 -2.67 -17.69 32.06
CA GLU A 358 -1.83 -17.48 33.24
C GLU A 358 -1.92 -16.05 33.81
N SER A 359 -2.44 -15.11 33.01
CA SER A 359 -2.69 -13.72 33.42
C SER A 359 -4.06 -13.52 34.09
N LEU A 360 -4.88 -14.56 34.15
CA LEU A 360 -6.19 -14.59 34.82
C LEU A 360 -6.09 -14.98 36.27
#